data_0af89e3f1c5bf99e1cd4e57ca4092e68
#
_entry.id   0af89e3f1c5bf99e1cd4e57ca4092e68
#
_cell.length_a   1.000
_cell.length_b   1.000
_cell.length_c   1.000
_cell.angle_alpha   90.00
_cell.angle_beta   90.00
_cell.angle_gamma   90.00
#
_symmetry.space_group_name_H-M   'P 1'
#
loop_
_entity.id
_entity.type
_entity.pdbx_description
1 polymer ?
#
loop_
_entity_poly.entity_id
_entity_poly.type
_entity_poly.pdbx_seq_one_letter_code
_entity_poly.pdbx_strand_id
1 'polypeptide(L)'
;MTGFERNQTPKTRPMPQKRTALVASLDIGTSKIACMIARLRPCPPNEALRGRSHAVELIGYSQIQSRGVKAGAVVDLAECEQAVRQAVALAERMAKVRVESVLLSVSAGRLQGQLIEAAADIKGGAVTAADITRITSTGMHHATGEGRTVLHALPVGYALDGVKGIRDPKGMVARQFGVDMNVVTADATVARDRKSVV
;
A
#
# COMPACT_ATOMS: atom_id res chain seq x y z
N MET A 1 -1.53 -7.46 -29.09
CA MET A 1 -2.42 -6.66 -28.21
C MET A 1 -2.37 -7.31 -26.83
N THR A 2 -1.41 -6.89 -26.02
CA THR A 2 -1.16 -7.44 -24.67
C THR A 2 -1.88 -6.52 -23.67
N GLY A 3 -2.81 -7.13 -22.94
CA GLY A 3 -3.62 -6.43 -21.94
C GLY A 3 -2.73 -5.83 -20.85
N PHE A 4 -2.76 -4.54 -20.72
CA PHE A 4 -2.20 -3.83 -19.57
C PHE A 4 -3.01 -4.24 -18.33
N GLU A 5 -2.44 -5.11 -17.51
CA GLU A 5 -2.94 -5.32 -16.14
C GLU A 5 -2.95 -3.97 -15.44
N ARG A 6 -4.14 -3.50 -15.10
CA ARG A 6 -4.33 -2.30 -14.29
C ARG A 6 -3.66 -2.54 -12.95
N ASN A 7 -2.51 -1.94 -12.76
CA ASN A 7 -1.80 -1.92 -11.48
C ASN A 7 -2.63 -1.08 -10.50
N GLN A 8 -3.68 -1.70 -9.94
CA GLN A 8 -4.51 -1.06 -8.93
C GLN A 8 -3.72 -1.11 -7.62
N THR A 9 -3.22 0.05 -7.19
CA THR A 9 -2.88 0.21 -5.78
C THR A 9 -4.07 -0.29 -4.96
N PRO A 10 -3.85 -1.15 -3.95
CA PRO A 10 -4.93 -1.64 -3.13
C PRO A 10 -5.71 -0.43 -2.60
N LYS A 11 -6.97 -0.31 -2.98
CA LYS A 11 -7.84 0.72 -2.41
C LYS A 11 -8.08 0.32 -0.97
N THR A 12 -7.22 0.78 -0.08
CA THR A 12 -7.43 0.65 1.36
C THR A 12 -8.66 1.48 1.71
N ARG A 13 -9.81 0.81 1.83
CA ARG A 13 -10.99 1.46 2.38
C ARG A 13 -10.73 1.72 3.86
N PRO A 14 -11.03 2.93 4.37
CA PRO A 14 -10.96 3.19 5.79
C PRO A 14 -11.76 2.12 6.54
N MET A 15 -11.14 1.51 7.54
CA MET A 15 -11.82 0.50 8.34
C MET A 15 -12.90 1.16 9.19
N PRO A 16 -14.15 0.63 9.22
CA PRO A 16 -15.20 1.16 10.06
C PRO A 16 -14.77 1.15 11.53
N GLN A 17 -14.96 2.27 12.24
CA GLN A 17 -14.47 2.47 13.62
C GLN A 17 -14.93 1.43 14.63
N LYS A 18 -16.04 0.74 14.38
CA LYS A 18 -16.63 -0.27 15.27
C LYS A 18 -16.33 -1.72 14.86
N ARG A 19 -15.49 -1.95 13.84
CA ARG A 19 -15.26 -3.30 13.31
C ARG A 19 -13.91 -3.84 13.72
N THR A 20 -13.87 -5.05 14.25
CA THR A 20 -12.65 -5.83 14.43
C THR A 20 -12.16 -6.38 13.10
N ALA A 21 -10.87 -6.35 12.84
CA ALA A 21 -10.26 -6.93 11.64
C ALA A 21 -9.00 -7.71 11.98
N LEU A 22 -8.66 -8.68 11.13
CA LEU A 22 -7.37 -9.35 11.13
C LEU A 22 -6.49 -8.72 10.05
N VAL A 23 -5.23 -8.49 10.39
CA VAL A 23 -4.22 -8.01 9.46
C VAL A 23 -2.99 -8.88 9.60
N ALA A 24 -2.50 -9.41 8.49
CA ALA A 24 -1.23 -10.11 8.46
C ALA A 24 -0.20 -9.28 7.70
N SER A 25 1.03 -9.24 8.18
CA SER A 25 2.16 -8.62 7.49
C SER A 25 3.28 -9.63 7.30
N LEU A 26 3.92 -9.56 6.13
CA LEU A 26 5.03 -10.42 5.74
C LEU A 26 6.22 -9.55 5.33
N ASP A 27 7.36 -9.79 5.94
CA ASP A 27 8.64 -9.18 5.58
C ASP A 27 9.59 -10.25 5.05
N ILE A 28 9.97 -10.11 3.77
CA ILE A 28 10.88 -11.03 3.09
C ILE A 28 12.24 -10.35 2.99
N GLY A 29 13.11 -10.62 3.94
CA GLY A 29 14.47 -10.10 4.00
C GLY A 29 15.52 -11.07 3.45
N THR A 30 16.77 -10.61 3.32
CA THR A 30 17.90 -11.44 2.88
C THR A 30 18.30 -12.47 3.93
N SER A 31 18.22 -12.13 5.22
CA SER A 31 18.63 -13.00 6.33
C SER A 31 17.47 -13.73 6.99
N LYS A 32 16.30 -13.13 6.99
CA LYS A 32 15.11 -13.65 7.68
C LYS A 32 13.83 -13.33 6.92
N ILE A 33 12.84 -14.19 7.12
CA ILE A 33 11.45 -13.95 6.74
C ILE A 33 10.64 -13.88 8.03
N ALA A 34 9.86 -12.82 8.20
CA ALA A 34 9.01 -12.63 9.37
C ALA A 34 7.55 -12.47 8.96
N CYS A 35 6.66 -13.16 9.68
CA CYS A 35 5.22 -13.01 9.51
C CYS A 35 4.60 -12.59 10.85
N MET A 36 3.76 -11.57 10.83
CA MET A 36 3.02 -11.09 11.99
C MET A 36 1.53 -11.06 11.68
N ILE A 37 0.72 -11.60 12.58
CA ILE A 37 -0.73 -11.57 12.51
C ILE A 37 -1.24 -10.77 13.69
N ALA A 38 -1.99 -9.71 13.41
CA ALA A 38 -2.54 -8.82 14.42
C ALA A 38 -4.05 -8.74 14.31
N ARG A 39 -4.70 -8.60 15.46
CA ARG A 39 -6.12 -8.26 15.58
C ARG A 39 -6.24 -6.78 15.87
N LEU A 40 -6.98 -6.08 15.03
CA LEU A 40 -7.33 -4.68 15.21
C LEU A 40 -8.67 -4.62 15.96
N ARG A 41 -8.65 -4.12 17.19
CA ARG A 41 -9.86 -3.94 18.00
C ARG A 41 -10.23 -2.48 18.08
N PRO A 42 -11.52 -2.10 17.96
CA PRO A 42 -11.96 -0.75 18.20
C PRO A 42 -11.52 -0.27 19.58
N CYS A 43 -10.94 0.94 19.65
CA CYS A 43 -10.62 1.60 20.92
C CYS A 43 -11.78 2.50 21.35
N PRO A 44 -12.12 2.55 22.66
CA PRO A 44 -12.97 3.59 23.18
C PRO A 44 -12.33 4.97 22.91
N PRO A 45 -13.13 6.03 22.71
CA PRO A 45 -12.60 7.36 22.39
C PRO A 45 -11.62 7.94 23.43
N ASN A 46 -11.76 7.54 24.71
CA ASN A 46 -10.91 7.94 25.80
C ASN A 46 -9.54 7.23 25.82
N GLU A 47 -9.39 6.09 25.13
CA GLU A 47 -8.15 5.32 25.04
C GLU A 47 -7.49 5.47 23.66
N ALA A 48 -8.18 6.04 22.70
CA ALA A 48 -7.69 6.19 21.34
C ALA A 48 -6.57 7.24 21.28
N LEU A 49 -5.39 6.85 20.82
CA LEU A 49 -4.33 7.78 20.46
C LEU A 49 -4.78 8.64 19.28
N ARG A 50 -4.35 9.91 19.24
CA ARG A 50 -4.71 10.85 18.18
C ARG A 50 -4.46 10.25 16.80
N GLY A 51 -5.50 10.17 15.98
CA GLY A 51 -5.45 9.60 14.64
C GLY A 51 -5.52 8.06 14.57
N ARG A 52 -5.75 7.37 15.70
CA ARG A 52 -5.94 5.92 15.75
C ARG A 52 -7.33 5.59 16.28
N SER A 53 -8.05 4.74 15.57
CA SER A 53 -9.39 4.26 15.97
C SER A 53 -9.37 2.84 16.53
N HIS A 54 -8.22 2.14 16.45
CA HIS A 54 -8.08 0.75 16.84
C HIS A 54 -6.79 0.49 17.63
N ALA A 55 -6.90 -0.38 18.62
CA ALA A 55 -5.76 -1.02 19.26
C ALA A 55 -5.27 -2.20 18.41
N VAL A 56 -3.96 -2.42 18.42
CA VAL A 56 -3.30 -3.53 17.72
C VAL A 56 -2.90 -4.59 18.74
N GLU A 57 -3.45 -5.78 18.60
CA GLU A 57 -3.11 -6.96 19.40
C GLU A 57 -2.35 -7.96 18.54
N LEU A 58 -1.07 -8.22 18.83
CA LEU A 58 -0.31 -9.25 18.14
C LEU A 58 -0.78 -10.62 18.62
N ILE A 59 -1.34 -11.43 17.73
CA ILE A 59 -1.89 -12.76 18.05
C ILE A 59 -1.07 -13.91 17.46
N GLY A 60 -0.23 -13.63 16.44
CA GLY A 60 0.65 -14.61 15.85
C GLY A 60 1.93 -13.98 15.33
N TYR A 61 3.04 -14.68 15.52
CA TYR A 61 4.36 -14.23 15.05
C TYR A 61 5.20 -15.43 14.66
N SER A 62 5.97 -15.27 13.60
CA SER A 62 7.03 -16.20 13.23
C SER A 62 8.20 -15.45 12.65
N GLN A 63 9.39 -16.01 12.83
CA GLN A 63 10.60 -15.57 12.16
C GLN A 63 11.42 -16.82 11.83
N ILE A 64 11.81 -16.95 10.56
CA ILE A 64 12.64 -18.06 10.10
C ILE A 64 13.81 -17.52 9.29
N GLN A 65 14.81 -18.36 9.09
CA GLN A 65 15.93 -18.06 8.21
C GLN A 65 15.44 -17.93 6.76
N SER A 66 15.86 -16.86 6.07
CA SER A 66 15.56 -16.65 4.67
C SER A 66 16.30 -17.66 3.79
N ARG A 67 15.64 -18.13 2.74
CA ARG A 67 16.21 -18.96 1.67
C ARG A 67 15.79 -18.35 0.34
N GLY A 68 16.61 -18.58 -0.70
CA GLY A 68 16.32 -18.11 -2.05
C GLY A 68 16.36 -16.57 -2.23
N VAL A 69 16.88 -15.81 -1.24
CA VAL A 69 16.98 -14.34 -1.30
C VAL A 69 18.43 -13.91 -1.11
N LYS A 70 18.95 -13.07 -2.02
CA LYS A 70 20.29 -12.49 -1.95
C LYS A 70 20.22 -10.98 -2.21
N ALA A 71 20.85 -10.17 -1.36
CA ALA A 71 20.89 -8.71 -1.48
C ALA A 71 19.50 -8.08 -1.76
N GLY A 72 18.47 -8.63 -1.14
CA GLY A 72 17.09 -8.17 -1.32
C GLY A 72 16.39 -8.65 -2.61
N ALA A 73 17.05 -9.39 -3.49
CA ALA A 73 16.45 -9.98 -4.68
C ALA A 73 16.14 -11.47 -4.47
N VAL A 74 15.02 -11.94 -5.02
CA VAL A 74 14.71 -13.36 -5.08
C VAL A 74 15.59 -13.99 -6.16
N VAL A 75 16.46 -14.91 -5.78
CA VAL A 75 17.39 -15.63 -6.69
C VAL A 75 16.98 -17.08 -6.89
N ASP A 76 16.18 -17.64 -5.99
CA ASP A 76 15.54 -18.95 -6.12
C ASP A 76 14.10 -18.83 -5.63
N LEU A 77 13.18 -18.94 -6.58
CA LEU A 77 11.75 -18.76 -6.33
C LEU A 77 11.18 -19.89 -5.47
N ALA A 78 11.57 -21.14 -5.73
CA ALA A 78 11.04 -22.32 -5.03
C ALA A 78 11.48 -22.35 -3.56
N GLU A 79 12.76 -22.09 -3.30
CA GLU A 79 13.30 -21.98 -1.94
C GLU A 79 12.65 -20.82 -1.16
N CYS A 80 12.46 -19.68 -1.81
CA CYS A 80 11.82 -18.51 -1.19
C CYS A 80 10.35 -18.79 -0.88
N GLU A 81 9.60 -19.36 -1.82
CA GLU A 81 8.19 -19.74 -1.62
C GLU A 81 8.03 -20.73 -0.46
N GLN A 82 8.87 -21.76 -0.40
CA GLN A 82 8.82 -22.73 0.69
C GLN A 82 9.07 -22.06 2.05
N ALA A 83 10.04 -21.18 2.13
CA ALA A 83 10.34 -20.43 3.35
C ALA A 83 9.19 -19.48 3.74
N VAL A 84 8.59 -18.77 2.77
CA VAL A 84 7.41 -17.92 3.02
C VAL A 84 6.25 -18.75 3.55
N ARG A 85 5.91 -19.87 2.91
CA ARG A 85 4.83 -20.77 3.37
C ARG A 85 5.07 -21.27 4.79
N GLN A 86 6.32 -21.64 5.12
CA GLN A 86 6.68 -22.06 6.46
C GLN A 86 6.49 -20.93 7.48
N ALA A 87 6.92 -19.71 7.17
CA ALA A 87 6.78 -18.55 8.06
C ALA A 87 5.28 -18.25 8.32
N VAL A 88 4.47 -18.21 7.27
CA VAL A 88 3.03 -17.97 7.40
C VAL A 88 2.36 -19.06 8.23
N ALA A 89 2.62 -20.34 7.94
CA ALA A 89 2.02 -21.46 8.67
C ALA A 89 2.35 -21.45 10.17
N LEU A 90 3.56 -21.07 10.55
CA LEU A 90 3.95 -20.93 11.97
C LEU A 90 3.18 -19.80 12.65
N ALA A 91 3.05 -18.64 12.02
CA ALA A 91 2.30 -17.51 12.55
C ALA A 91 0.80 -17.83 12.68
N GLU A 92 0.21 -18.48 11.68
CA GLU A 92 -1.20 -18.93 11.69
C GLU A 92 -1.47 -19.95 12.81
N ARG A 93 -0.54 -20.89 13.02
CA ARG A 93 -0.64 -21.86 14.12
C ARG A 93 -0.66 -21.19 15.47
N MET A 94 0.21 -20.19 15.70
CA MET A 94 0.23 -19.41 16.94
C MET A 94 -1.05 -18.60 17.10
N ALA A 95 -1.50 -17.93 16.06
CA ALA A 95 -2.71 -17.09 16.04
C ALA A 95 -4.01 -17.90 16.10
N LYS A 96 -3.98 -19.21 15.76
CA LYS A 96 -5.15 -20.10 15.60
C LYS A 96 -6.15 -19.56 14.57
N VAL A 97 -5.67 -18.89 13.54
CA VAL A 97 -6.46 -18.36 12.41
C VAL A 97 -5.74 -18.66 11.10
N ARG A 98 -6.48 -18.63 10.00
CA ARG A 98 -5.92 -18.59 8.65
C ARG A 98 -6.04 -17.19 8.07
N VAL A 99 -5.04 -16.79 7.29
CA VAL A 99 -5.01 -15.49 6.62
C VAL A 99 -5.20 -15.67 5.12
N GLU A 100 -6.07 -14.86 4.53
CA GLU A 100 -6.38 -14.91 3.09
C GLU A 100 -5.53 -13.90 2.30
N SER A 101 -4.93 -12.94 2.98
CA SER A 101 -4.11 -11.90 2.37
C SER A 101 -3.09 -11.35 3.36
N VAL A 102 -1.95 -10.91 2.84
CA VAL A 102 -0.88 -10.31 3.64
C VAL A 102 -0.49 -8.94 3.10
N LEU A 103 -0.06 -8.06 4.00
CA LEU A 103 0.62 -6.82 3.66
C LEU A 103 2.11 -7.14 3.52
N LEU A 104 2.60 -7.10 2.28
CA LEU A 104 3.99 -7.37 1.99
C LEU A 104 4.84 -6.12 2.23
N SER A 105 5.84 -6.22 3.11
CA SER A 105 6.87 -5.20 3.27
C SER A 105 7.87 -5.26 2.11
N VAL A 106 8.12 -4.13 1.47
CA VAL A 106 9.07 -4.02 0.36
C VAL A 106 10.13 -2.99 0.70
N SER A 107 11.36 -3.46 0.94
CA SER A 107 12.53 -2.62 1.23
C SER A 107 13.63 -2.72 0.16
N ALA A 108 13.38 -3.48 -0.91
CA ALA A 108 14.31 -3.69 -2.02
C ALA A 108 13.74 -3.15 -3.35
N GLY A 109 14.54 -3.20 -4.42
CA GLY A 109 14.10 -2.76 -5.74
C GLY A 109 14.30 -1.27 -5.97
N ARG A 110 15.34 -0.68 -5.37
CA ARG A 110 15.69 0.75 -5.56
C ARG A 110 14.46 1.64 -5.38
N LEU A 111 13.87 1.60 -4.20
CA LEU A 111 12.72 2.44 -3.86
C LEU A 111 13.03 3.91 -4.14
N GLN A 112 12.09 4.58 -4.79
CA GLN A 112 12.14 6.03 -5.03
C GLN A 112 10.82 6.65 -4.62
N GLY A 113 10.90 7.69 -3.81
CA GLY A 113 9.75 8.54 -3.48
C GLY A 113 9.87 9.85 -4.23
N GLN A 114 8.78 10.32 -4.82
CA GLN A 114 8.71 11.62 -5.49
C GLN A 114 7.39 12.31 -5.23
N LEU A 115 7.45 13.62 -5.09
CA LEU A 115 6.25 14.45 -5.03
C LEU A 115 5.87 14.85 -6.46
N ILE A 116 4.63 14.59 -6.83
CA ILE A 116 4.09 14.89 -8.15
C ILE A 116 2.91 15.82 -8.01
N GLU A 117 2.91 16.87 -8.79
CA GLU A 117 1.78 17.78 -8.93
C GLU A 117 1.05 17.44 -10.24
N ALA A 118 -0.26 17.28 -10.16
CA ALA A 118 -1.13 17.15 -11.32
C ALA A 118 -2.27 18.15 -11.19
N ALA A 119 -2.65 18.76 -12.31
CA ALA A 119 -3.77 19.69 -12.36
C ALA A 119 -4.63 19.42 -13.62
N ALA A 120 -5.92 19.71 -13.51
CA ALA A 120 -6.86 19.61 -14.60
C ALA A 120 -7.96 20.67 -14.46
N ASP A 121 -8.47 21.13 -15.59
CA ASP A 121 -9.60 22.02 -15.60
C ASP A 121 -10.90 21.26 -15.28
N ILE A 122 -11.74 21.88 -14.45
CA ILE A 122 -13.08 21.42 -14.18
C ILE A 122 -14.04 22.29 -14.98
N LYS A 123 -14.90 21.66 -15.78
CA LYS A 123 -15.90 22.35 -16.58
C LYS A 123 -17.03 22.92 -15.69
N GLY A 124 -16.69 23.95 -14.88
CA GLY A 124 -17.63 24.85 -14.25
C GLY A 124 -18.55 24.25 -13.18
N GLY A 125 -18.09 23.26 -12.42
CA GLY A 125 -18.90 22.61 -11.40
C GLY A 125 -18.19 22.37 -10.10
N ALA A 126 -18.89 21.75 -9.15
CA ALA A 126 -18.30 21.26 -7.93
C ALA A 126 -17.43 20.03 -8.18
N VAL A 127 -16.29 19.93 -7.50
CA VAL A 127 -15.39 18.78 -7.56
C VAL A 127 -16.13 17.50 -7.20
N THR A 128 -16.11 16.52 -8.07
CA THR A 128 -16.74 15.20 -7.87
C THR A 128 -15.72 14.15 -7.46
N ALA A 129 -16.21 13.02 -6.93
CA ALA A 129 -15.35 11.85 -6.68
C ALA A 129 -14.69 11.31 -7.96
N ALA A 130 -15.33 11.47 -9.11
CA ALA A 130 -14.79 11.09 -10.40
C ALA A 130 -13.61 11.98 -10.80
N ASP A 131 -13.67 13.28 -10.54
CA ASP A 131 -12.57 14.20 -10.80
C ASP A 131 -11.35 13.88 -9.94
N ILE A 132 -11.57 13.58 -8.65
CA ILE A 132 -10.50 13.16 -7.73
C ILE A 132 -9.83 11.88 -8.27
N THR A 133 -10.61 10.88 -8.68
CA THR A 133 -10.07 9.63 -9.23
C THR A 133 -9.30 9.88 -10.52
N ARG A 134 -9.83 10.70 -11.41
CA ARG A 134 -9.21 11.03 -12.71
C ARG A 134 -7.87 11.71 -12.52
N ILE A 135 -7.79 12.76 -11.71
CA ILE A 135 -6.54 13.52 -11.51
C ILE A 135 -5.48 12.69 -10.80
N THR A 136 -5.88 11.87 -9.83
CA THR A 136 -4.98 10.94 -9.13
C THR A 136 -4.41 9.91 -10.12
N SER A 137 -5.23 9.36 -11.01
CA SER A 137 -4.76 8.42 -12.04
C SER A 137 -3.79 9.08 -13.03
N THR A 138 -4.06 10.31 -13.44
CA THR A 138 -3.17 11.07 -14.32
C THR A 138 -1.80 11.29 -13.65
N GLY A 139 -1.78 11.72 -12.38
CA GLY A 139 -0.53 11.88 -11.62
C GLY A 139 0.28 10.58 -11.52
N MET A 140 -0.40 9.44 -11.31
CA MET A 140 0.27 8.13 -11.27
C MET A 140 0.94 7.76 -12.59
N HIS A 141 0.32 8.03 -13.73
CA HIS A 141 0.91 7.76 -15.05
C HIS A 141 2.20 8.54 -15.28
N HIS A 142 2.27 9.79 -14.85
CA HIS A 142 3.48 10.61 -14.95
C HIS A 142 4.63 10.12 -14.05
N ALA A 143 4.30 9.41 -12.96
CA ALA A 143 5.28 8.89 -12.01
C ALA A 143 5.96 7.60 -12.47
N THR A 144 5.36 6.87 -13.40
CA THR A 144 5.81 5.53 -13.78
C THR A 144 6.87 5.64 -14.87
N GLY A 145 8.15 5.61 -14.48
CA GLY A 145 9.27 5.48 -15.41
C GLY A 145 9.37 4.07 -16.01
N GLU A 146 10.18 3.93 -17.07
CA GLU A 146 10.44 2.65 -17.72
C GLU A 146 11.08 1.65 -16.74
N GLY A 147 10.59 0.40 -16.74
CA GLY A 147 11.07 -0.66 -15.84
C GLY A 147 10.69 -0.50 -14.36
N ARG A 148 9.83 0.47 -14.02
CA ARG A 148 9.39 0.71 -12.65
C ARG A 148 7.89 0.42 -12.47
N THR A 149 7.51 0.13 -11.24
CA THR A 149 6.12 -0.05 -10.83
C THR A 149 5.79 0.84 -9.64
N VAL A 150 4.58 1.37 -9.61
CA VAL A 150 4.08 2.15 -8.48
C VAL A 150 3.67 1.20 -7.36
N LEU A 151 4.24 1.40 -6.17
CA LEU A 151 3.85 0.70 -4.94
C LEU A 151 2.79 1.48 -4.16
N HIS A 152 2.98 2.80 -4.02
CA HIS A 152 2.05 3.70 -3.36
C HIS A 152 1.90 4.99 -4.16
N ALA A 153 0.67 5.50 -4.21
CA ALA A 153 0.35 6.82 -4.74
C ALA A 153 -0.72 7.43 -3.83
N LEU A 154 -0.28 8.32 -2.97
CA LEU A 154 -1.12 8.90 -1.92
C LEU A 154 -1.24 10.42 -2.12
N PRO A 155 -2.45 10.97 -2.22
CA PRO A 155 -2.67 12.41 -2.17
C PRO A 155 -2.15 12.97 -0.83
N VAL A 156 -1.33 13.99 -0.89
CA VAL A 156 -0.82 14.75 0.26
C VAL A 156 -1.72 15.95 0.53
N GLY A 157 -2.23 16.56 -0.54
CA GLY A 157 -3.15 17.68 -0.49
C GLY A 157 -3.75 17.97 -1.86
N TYR A 158 -4.73 18.81 -1.87
CA TYR A 158 -5.39 19.26 -3.09
C TYR A 158 -5.27 20.78 -3.24
N ALA A 159 -5.39 21.26 -4.46
CA ALA A 159 -5.42 22.67 -4.80
C ALA A 159 -6.67 23.01 -5.62
N LEU A 160 -7.30 24.16 -5.34
CA LEU A 160 -8.40 24.70 -6.10
C LEU A 160 -8.05 26.14 -6.52
N ASP A 161 -8.07 26.42 -7.82
CA ASP A 161 -7.73 27.72 -8.40
C ASP A 161 -6.40 28.29 -7.84
N GLY A 162 -5.38 27.40 -7.65
CA GLY A 162 -4.07 27.75 -7.12
C GLY A 162 -3.96 27.78 -5.57
N VAL A 163 -5.06 27.67 -4.84
CA VAL A 163 -5.04 27.60 -3.37
C VAL A 163 -4.73 26.18 -2.92
N LYS A 164 -3.54 25.95 -2.37
CA LYS A 164 -3.04 24.64 -1.92
C LYS A 164 -3.47 24.30 -0.48
N GLY A 165 -3.30 23.05 -0.08
CA GLY A 165 -3.51 22.56 1.28
C GLY A 165 -4.93 22.14 1.61
N ILE A 166 -5.79 21.98 0.62
CA ILE A 166 -7.16 21.51 0.79
C ILE A 166 -7.12 20.01 1.06
N ARG A 167 -7.80 19.58 2.14
CA ARG A 167 -7.83 18.15 2.53
C ARG A 167 -8.95 17.37 1.87
N ASP A 168 -10.12 17.97 1.74
CA ASP A 168 -11.29 17.37 1.09
C ASP A 168 -11.90 18.39 0.13
N PRO A 169 -11.62 18.25 -1.18
CA PRO A 169 -12.11 19.16 -2.19
C PRO A 169 -13.54 18.85 -2.65
N LYS A 170 -14.11 17.70 -2.26
CA LYS A 170 -15.40 17.22 -2.75
C LYS A 170 -16.53 18.21 -2.47
N GLY A 171 -17.25 18.59 -3.52
CA GLY A 171 -18.35 19.55 -3.43
C GLY A 171 -17.92 21.03 -3.49
N MET A 172 -16.61 21.32 -3.46
CA MET A 172 -16.12 22.70 -3.62
C MET A 172 -16.13 23.09 -5.10
N VAL A 173 -16.46 24.36 -5.39
CA VAL A 173 -16.51 24.90 -6.75
C VAL A 173 -15.15 25.50 -7.11
N ALA A 174 -14.61 25.12 -8.27
CA ALA A 174 -13.37 25.67 -8.81
C ALA A 174 -13.36 25.56 -10.32
N ARG A 175 -12.48 26.30 -10.97
CA ARG A 175 -12.17 26.19 -12.42
C ARG A 175 -11.03 25.21 -12.63
N GLN A 176 -10.01 25.27 -11.80
CA GLN A 176 -8.85 24.39 -11.85
C GLN A 176 -8.75 23.56 -10.56
N PHE A 177 -8.54 22.25 -10.73
CA PHE A 177 -8.39 21.30 -9.65
C PHE A 177 -7.01 20.64 -9.75
N GLY A 178 -6.23 20.70 -8.66
CA GLY A 178 -4.91 20.12 -8.54
C GLY A 178 -4.80 19.12 -7.39
N VAL A 179 -3.83 18.22 -7.51
CA VAL A 179 -3.44 17.28 -6.46
C VAL A 179 -1.93 17.23 -6.32
N ASP A 180 -1.45 17.33 -5.09
CA ASP A 180 -0.08 17.01 -4.72
C ASP A 180 -0.05 15.56 -4.21
N MET A 181 0.75 14.70 -4.85
CA MET A 181 0.79 13.26 -4.57
C MET A 181 2.20 12.83 -4.20
N ASN A 182 2.32 12.03 -3.13
CA ASN A 182 3.55 11.28 -2.87
C ASN A 182 3.44 9.92 -3.56
N VAL A 183 4.34 9.67 -4.50
CA VAL A 183 4.37 8.42 -5.27
C VAL A 183 5.65 7.66 -4.94
N VAL A 184 5.50 6.41 -4.51
CA VAL A 184 6.62 5.50 -4.23
C VAL A 184 6.66 4.44 -5.33
N THR A 185 7.81 4.30 -5.98
CA THR A 185 8.04 3.32 -7.04
C THR A 185 9.18 2.38 -6.67
N ALA A 186 9.18 1.19 -7.28
CA ALA A 186 10.26 0.21 -7.21
C ALA A 186 10.56 -0.37 -8.59
N ASP A 187 11.68 -1.08 -8.73
CA ASP A 187 11.96 -1.87 -9.92
C ASP A 187 10.85 -2.91 -10.14
N ALA A 188 10.26 -2.94 -11.31
CA ALA A 188 9.10 -3.78 -11.62
C ALA A 188 9.39 -5.28 -11.45
N THR A 189 10.59 -5.74 -11.80
CA THR A 189 11.02 -7.14 -11.63
C THR A 189 11.00 -7.56 -10.17
N VAL A 190 11.64 -6.76 -9.29
CA VAL A 190 11.71 -7.08 -7.86
C VAL A 190 10.33 -7.10 -7.19
N ALA A 191 9.45 -6.17 -7.58
CA ALA A 191 8.09 -6.14 -7.06
C ALA A 191 7.25 -7.34 -7.53
N ARG A 192 7.42 -7.76 -8.80
CA ARG A 192 6.75 -8.93 -9.38
C ARG A 192 7.21 -10.22 -8.70
N ASP A 193 8.52 -10.42 -8.56
CA ASP A 193 9.07 -11.65 -8.00
C ASP A 193 8.62 -11.86 -6.54
N ARG A 194 8.54 -10.78 -5.75
CA ARG A 194 8.00 -10.84 -4.38
C ARG A 194 6.50 -11.16 -4.33
N LYS A 195 5.72 -10.73 -5.31
CA LYS A 195 4.31 -11.10 -5.41
C LYS A 195 4.12 -12.57 -5.79
N SER A 196 5.05 -13.15 -6.52
CA SER A 196 4.96 -14.53 -7.00
C SER A 196 5.23 -15.58 -5.93
N VAL A 197 5.85 -15.20 -4.79
CA VAL A 197 6.17 -16.10 -3.66
C VAL A 197 5.16 -15.99 -2.50
N VAL A 198 4.12 -15.18 -2.62
CA VAL A 198 3.05 -14.97 -1.63
C VAL A 198 1.73 -15.47 -2.16
#